data_418ba74e87453fc67ee3de8b5bb7c1c0
#
_entry.id   418ba74e87453fc67ee3de8b5bb7c1c0
#
_cell.length_a   1.000
_cell.length_b   1.000
_cell.length_c   1.000
_cell.angle_alpha   90.00
_cell.angle_beta   90.00
_cell.angle_gamma   90.00
#
_symmetry.space_group_name_H-M   'P 1'
#
loop_
_entity.id
_entity.type
_entity.pdbx_description
1 polymer ?
#
loop_
_entity_poly.entity_id
_entity_poly.type
_entity_poly.pdbx_seq_one_letter_code
_entity_poly.pdbx_strand_id
1 'polypeptide(L)'
;MNPVNDLVYTVEAGAIGGSSVGGLCFGAAINAEVMQEEAKQFDLYDGGRLDATFVGTLQVDKYGNTNVGKSRNTIVGVGGYLNLVTSAKRVIFCFPFTRGGARFSVTDGKLKIDNEGKVHKFVKDVDQISFNGQIGATTGQKILYITERCVFELREEGLTLIEIAPGIDLEKDILNQMDFKPLIAKELKLMDAKIFKEA
;
A
#
# COMPACT_ATOMS: atom_id res chain seq x y z
N MET A 1 4.71 20.98 14.68
CA MET A 1 5.41 20.70 13.41
C MET A 1 4.38 20.41 12.35
N ASN A 2 4.48 21.00 11.19
CA ASN A 2 3.63 20.66 10.05
C ASN A 2 4.36 19.54 9.30
N PRO A 3 3.91 18.27 9.39
CA PRO A 3 4.66 17.13 8.87
C PRO A 3 4.89 17.19 7.35
N VAL A 4 4.14 18.01 6.64
CA VAL A 4 4.29 18.21 5.19
C VAL A 4 5.59 18.93 4.83
N ASN A 5 6.12 19.77 5.72
CA ASN A 5 7.34 20.54 5.46
C ASN A 5 8.64 19.76 5.75
N ASP A 6 8.51 18.60 6.42
CA ASP A 6 9.66 17.79 6.80
C ASP A 6 9.87 16.58 5.84
N LEU A 7 9.05 16.48 4.78
CA LEU A 7 9.09 15.40 3.81
C LEU A 7 9.53 15.94 2.44
N VAL A 8 10.52 15.29 1.84
CA VAL A 8 10.89 15.51 0.44
C VAL A 8 10.28 14.40 -0.39
N TYR A 9 9.28 14.74 -1.19
CA TYR A 9 8.65 13.79 -2.10
C TYR A 9 9.49 13.60 -3.34
N THR A 10 9.55 12.38 -3.82
CA THR A 10 10.17 12.06 -5.10
C THR A 10 9.24 11.21 -5.94
N VAL A 11 9.33 11.36 -7.25
CA VAL A 11 8.60 10.53 -8.21
C VAL A 11 9.62 9.79 -9.05
N GLU A 12 9.39 8.49 -9.29
CA GLU A 12 10.35 7.62 -10.02
C GLU A 12 10.80 8.20 -11.37
N ALA A 13 9.93 8.95 -12.05
CA ALA A 13 10.26 9.62 -13.32
C ALA A 13 11.28 10.78 -13.22
N GLY A 14 11.79 11.07 -12.01
CA GLY A 14 12.91 12.00 -11.80
C GLY A 14 12.57 13.33 -11.12
N ALA A 15 11.32 13.56 -10.72
CA ALA A 15 10.94 14.77 -9.98
C ALA A 15 11.27 14.62 -8.48
N ILE A 16 11.87 15.67 -7.90
CA ILE A 16 12.17 15.77 -6.46
C ILE A 16 11.55 17.09 -5.97
N GLY A 17 10.89 17.02 -4.82
CA GLY A 17 10.13 18.15 -4.25
C GLY A 17 8.80 18.41 -4.98
N GLY A 18 8.08 19.41 -4.52
CA GLY A 18 6.77 19.77 -5.05
C GLY A 18 5.65 18.77 -4.71
N SER A 19 4.61 18.75 -5.52
CA SER A 19 3.45 17.85 -5.36
C SER A 19 3.33 16.93 -6.56
N SER A 20 3.35 15.62 -6.32
CA SER A 20 3.17 14.61 -7.38
C SER A 20 1.77 14.71 -7.98
N VAL A 21 1.67 14.45 -9.29
CA VAL A 21 0.41 14.44 -10.03
C VAL A 21 -0.01 12.99 -10.31
N GLY A 22 -1.31 12.72 -10.17
CA GLY A 22 -1.89 11.40 -10.39
C GLY A 22 -2.57 11.25 -11.75
N GLY A 23 -3.20 10.08 -11.96
CA GLY A 23 -3.97 9.78 -13.15
C GLY A 23 -3.10 9.73 -14.42
N LEU A 24 -3.58 10.35 -15.51
CA LEU A 24 -2.86 10.37 -16.79
C LEU A 24 -1.57 11.17 -16.77
N CYS A 25 -1.35 12.02 -15.76
CA CYS A 25 -0.15 12.79 -15.56
C CYS A 25 0.79 12.18 -14.52
N PHE A 26 0.60 10.92 -14.15
CA PHE A 26 1.49 10.22 -13.23
C PHE A 26 2.93 10.28 -13.73
N GLY A 27 3.85 10.58 -12.80
CA GLY A 27 5.26 10.81 -13.12
C GLY A 27 5.65 12.29 -13.16
N ALA A 28 4.68 13.20 -13.28
CA ALA A 28 4.93 14.64 -13.18
C ALA A 28 4.80 15.14 -11.73
N ALA A 29 5.34 16.33 -11.46
CA ALA A 29 5.17 17.06 -10.22
C ALA A 29 4.94 18.57 -10.49
N ILE A 30 4.09 19.18 -9.68
CA ILE A 30 3.87 20.62 -9.68
C ILE A 30 4.89 21.25 -8.75
N ASN A 31 5.59 22.29 -9.23
CA ASN A 31 6.63 23.00 -8.48
C ASN A 31 7.75 22.07 -7.97
N ALA A 32 8.18 21.11 -8.79
CA ALA A 32 9.36 20.31 -8.49
C ALA A 32 10.58 21.22 -8.28
N GLU A 33 11.38 20.93 -7.27
CA GLU A 33 12.62 21.65 -6.98
C GLU A 33 13.76 21.18 -7.90
N VAL A 34 13.75 19.88 -8.23
CA VAL A 34 14.72 19.23 -9.12
C VAL A 34 13.98 18.32 -10.10
N MET A 35 14.46 18.32 -11.34
CA MET A 35 14.11 17.35 -12.37
C MET A 35 15.39 16.70 -12.86
N GLN A 36 15.47 15.40 -12.78
CA GLN A 36 16.61 14.61 -13.25
C GLN A 36 16.18 13.43 -14.13
N GLU A 37 17.14 12.78 -14.75
CA GLU A 37 16.87 11.57 -15.52
C GLU A 37 16.40 10.44 -14.61
N GLU A 38 15.45 9.65 -15.07
CA GLU A 38 14.89 8.50 -14.35
C GLU A 38 15.98 7.53 -13.85
N ALA A 39 16.99 7.24 -14.67
CA ALA A 39 18.10 6.38 -14.28
C ALA A 39 18.85 6.90 -13.04
N LYS A 40 19.09 8.20 -12.95
CA LYS A 40 19.72 8.80 -11.78
C LYS A 40 18.82 8.80 -10.56
N GLN A 41 17.50 8.89 -10.77
CA GLN A 41 16.54 8.76 -9.68
C GLN A 41 16.57 7.35 -9.08
N PHE A 42 16.67 6.31 -9.92
CA PHE A 42 16.81 4.94 -9.47
C PHE A 42 18.16 4.67 -8.80
N ASP A 43 19.26 5.25 -9.27
CA ASP A 43 20.58 5.18 -8.58
C ASP A 43 20.47 5.73 -7.14
N LEU A 44 19.68 6.80 -6.94
CA LEU A 44 19.42 7.34 -5.61
C LEU A 44 18.66 6.34 -4.72
N TYR A 45 17.61 5.69 -5.26
CA TYR A 45 16.80 4.72 -4.54
C TYR A 45 17.62 3.45 -4.21
N ASP A 46 18.27 2.86 -5.20
CA ASP A 46 19.06 1.64 -5.06
C ASP A 46 20.29 1.87 -4.16
N GLY A 47 20.75 3.11 -4.07
CA GLY A 47 21.76 3.57 -3.10
C GLY A 47 21.26 3.69 -1.66
N GLY A 48 20.02 3.27 -1.35
CA GLY A 48 19.47 3.22 0.01
C GLY A 48 19.03 4.58 0.56
N ARG A 49 18.77 5.56 -0.31
CA ARG A 49 18.35 6.92 0.10
C ARG A 49 16.85 7.09 0.27
N LEU A 50 16.06 6.01 0.11
CA LEU A 50 14.61 6.04 0.21
C LEU A 50 14.16 5.65 1.62
N ASP A 51 13.67 6.60 2.40
CA ASP A 51 13.20 6.33 3.76
C ASP A 51 11.84 5.64 3.78
N ALA A 52 10.96 5.98 2.83
CA ALA A 52 9.66 5.33 2.68
C ALA A 52 9.20 5.34 1.23
N THR A 53 8.51 4.27 0.82
CA THR A 53 7.80 4.21 -0.47
C THR A 53 6.33 3.90 -0.27
N PHE A 54 5.49 4.49 -1.12
CA PHE A 54 4.05 4.28 -1.16
C PHE A 54 3.68 3.71 -2.53
N VAL A 55 3.27 2.47 -2.56
CA VAL A 55 2.97 1.75 -3.80
C VAL A 55 1.65 0.99 -3.72
N GLY A 56 1.01 0.81 -4.87
CA GLY A 56 -0.19 -0.03 -4.96
C GLY A 56 0.15 -1.51 -5.09
N THR A 57 -0.86 -2.37 -4.98
CA THR A 57 -0.75 -3.78 -5.35
C THR A 57 -2.07 -4.30 -5.90
N LEU A 58 -2.01 -5.34 -6.72
CA LEU A 58 -3.18 -6.04 -7.26
C LEU A 58 -3.66 -7.15 -6.32
N GLN A 59 -2.73 -7.88 -5.69
CA GLN A 59 -3.01 -9.03 -4.82
C GLN A 59 -1.99 -9.08 -3.69
N VAL A 60 -2.43 -9.65 -2.56
CA VAL A 60 -1.58 -9.95 -1.38
C VAL A 60 -1.95 -11.35 -0.90
N ASP A 61 -0.98 -12.18 -0.52
CA ASP A 61 -1.22 -13.47 0.10
C ASP A 61 -0.86 -13.48 1.60
N LYS A 62 -1.09 -14.62 2.25
CA LYS A 62 -0.86 -14.81 3.69
C LYS A 62 0.61 -14.61 4.14
N TYR A 63 1.55 -14.75 3.22
CA TYR A 63 2.98 -14.53 3.47
C TYR A 63 3.39 -13.07 3.27
N GLY A 64 2.43 -12.20 2.90
CA GLY A 64 2.70 -10.82 2.55
C GLY A 64 3.33 -10.65 1.17
N ASN A 65 3.36 -11.69 0.34
CA ASN A 65 3.77 -11.52 -1.06
C ASN A 65 2.79 -10.58 -1.76
N THR A 66 3.30 -9.76 -2.67
CA THR A 66 2.44 -8.89 -3.48
C THR A 66 2.62 -9.17 -4.96
N ASN A 67 1.58 -8.86 -5.73
CA ASN A 67 1.58 -8.91 -7.18
C ASN A 67 1.14 -7.58 -7.76
N VAL A 68 1.95 -7.04 -8.68
CA VAL A 68 1.59 -5.89 -9.53
C VAL A 68 1.79 -6.18 -11.00
N GLY A 69 2.56 -7.23 -11.34
CA GLY A 69 3.02 -7.49 -12.70
C GLY A 69 2.08 -8.33 -13.55
N LYS A 70 1.13 -9.05 -12.93
CA LYS A 70 0.23 -9.96 -13.65
C LYS A 70 -1.20 -9.80 -13.18
N SER A 71 -2.13 -9.73 -14.12
CA SER A 71 -3.56 -9.74 -13.85
C SER A 71 -4.23 -10.78 -14.74
N ARG A 72 -4.65 -11.90 -14.14
CA ARG A 72 -5.17 -13.07 -14.86
C ARG A 72 -4.15 -13.56 -15.90
N ASN A 73 -4.51 -13.49 -17.20
CA ASN A 73 -3.66 -13.92 -18.31
C ASN A 73 -2.84 -12.78 -18.94
N THR A 74 -2.91 -11.57 -18.39
CA THR A 74 -2.21 -10.39 -18.92
C THR A 74 -1.00 -10.07 -18.06
N ILE A 75 0.17 -9.96 -18.68
CA ILE A 75 1.37 -9.44 -18.06
C ILE A 75 1.32 -7.93 -18.24
N VAL A 76 1.29 -7.21 -17.11
CA VAL A 76 1.26 -5.74 -17.07
C VAL A 76 2.67 -5.18 -16.98
N GLY A 77 3.58 -5.94 -16.35
CA GLY A 77 4.92 -5.50 -15.98
C GLY A 77 4.98 -4.88 -14.59
N VAL A 78 6.16 -4.76 -14.07
CA VAL A 78 6.39 -4.27 -12.69
C VAL A 78 6.96 -2.85 -12.66
N GLY A 79 7.54 -2.35 -13.76
CA GLY A 79 8.20 -1.03 -13.80
C GLY A 79 9.26 -0.90 -12.71
N GLY A 80 9.36 0.28 -12.10
CA GLY A 80 10.26 0.57 -10.99
C GLY A 80 9.85 -0.01 -9.63
N TYR A 81 8.73 -0.72 -9.56
CA TYR A 81 8.21 -1.25 -8.30
C TYR A 81 9.25 -2.10 -7.52
N LEU A 82 10.02 -2.95 -8.22
CA LEU A 82 11.01 -3.81 -7.58
C LEU A 82 12.08 -2.98 -6.86
N ASN A 83 12.64 -1.97 -7.51
CA ASN A 83 13.63 -1.08 -6.92
C ASN A 83 13.07 -0.37 -5.68
N LEU A 84 11.86 0.18 -5.77
CA LEU A 84 11.22 0.89 -4.68
C LEU A 84 11.00 0.00 -3.45
N VAL A 85 10.41 -1.18 -3.63
CA VAL A 85 10.06 -2.06 -2.49
C VAL A 85 11.25 -2.79 -1.89
N THR A 86 12.35 -2.96 -2.63
CA THR A 86 13.57 -3.60 -2.10
C THR A 86 14.53 -2.61 -1.45
N SER A 87 14.51 -1.33 -1.86
CA SER A 87 15.47 -0.31 -1.41
C SER A 87 14.96 0.54 -0.26
N ALA A 88 13.64 0.72 -0.13
CA ALA A 88 13.07 1.58 0.91
C ALA A 88 13.19 0.96 2.31
N LYS A 89 13.48 1.79 3.32
CA LYS A 89 13.49 1.38 4.73
C LYS A 89 12.09 1.04 5.24
N ARG A 90 11.06 1.71 4.69
CA ARG A 90 9.65 1.46 4.97
C ARG A 90 8.90 1.27 3.67
N VAL A 91 8.13 0.19 3.58
CA VAL A 91 7.29 -0.09 2.41
C VAL A 91 5.84 -0.02 2.83
N ILE A 92 5.07 0.84 2.19
CA ILE A 92 3.67 1.08 2.50
C ILE A 92 2.86 0.76 1.25
N PHE A 93 2.20 -0.39 1.27
CA PHE A 93 1.27 -0.78 0.22
C PHE A 93 -0.08 -0.12 0.49
N CYS A 94 -0.51 0.80 -0.39
CA CYS A 94 -1.79 1.51 -0.30
C CYS A 94 -2.72 1.06 -1.43
N PHE A 95 -3.84 0.44 -1.09
CA PHE A 95 -4.76 -0.10 -2.10
C PHE A 95 -6.15 -0.34 -1.50
N PRO A 96 -7.23 -0.31 -2.31
CA PRO A 96 -8.56 -0.67 -1.84
C PRO A 96 -8.63 -2.15 -1.47
N PHE A 97 -9.33 -2.51 -0.41
CA PHE A 97 -9.41 -3.87 0.13
C PHE A 97 -9.95 -4.89 -0.88
N THR A 98 -10.99 -4.50 -1.60
CA THR A 98 -11.53 -5.24 -2.74
C THR A 98 -11.59 -4.35 -3.98
N ARG A 99 -11.78 -4.92 -5.16
CA ARG A 99 -11.93 -4.19 -6.42
C ARG A 99 -13.15 -4.64 -7.22
N GLY A 100 -13.46 -3.92 -8.28
CA GLY A 100 -14.58 -4.26 -9.15
C GLY A 100 -15.91 -3.77 -8.58
N GLY A 101 -16.00 -2.46 -8.36
CA GLY A 101 -17.22 -1.79 -7.93
C GLY A 101 -17.32 -1.51 -6.44
N ALA A 102 -16.24 -1.67 -5.68
CA ALA A 102 -16.20 -1.25 -4.28
C ALA A 102 -16.59 0.22 -4.14
N ARG A 103 -17.47 0.52 -3.19
CA ARG A 103 -17.84 1.88 -2.80
C ARG A 103 -17.94 1.96 -1.29
N PHE A 104 -17.47 3.05 -0.75
CA PHE A 104 -17.51 3.34 0.68
C PHE A 104 -17.77 4.82 0.89
N SER A 105 -18.36 5.14 2.01
CA SER A 105 -18.65 6.49 2.46
C SER A 105 -18.16 6.68 3.89
N VAL A 106 -18.04 7.94 4.29
CA VAL A 106 -17.73 8.31 5.66
C VAL A 106 -18.92 9.11 6.21
N THR A 107 -19.44 8.68 7.35
CA THR A 107 -20.53 9.35 8.04
C THR A 107 -20.25 9.31 9.54
N ASP A 108 -20.38 10.44 10.22
CA ASP A 108 -20.15 10.56 11.68
C ASP A 108 -18.80 10.00 12.15
N GLY A 109 -17.74 10.22 11.37
CA GLY A 109 -16.40 9.74 11.68
C GLY A 109 -16.21 8.22 11.54
N LYS A 110 -17.12 7.53 10.86
CA LYS A 110 -17.11 6.09 10.64
C LYS A 110 -17.09 5.75 9.16
N LEU A 111 -16.31 4.76 8.78
CA LEU A 111 -16.35 4.18 7.45
C LEU A 111 -17.55 3.24 7.33
N LYS A 112 -18.21 3.33 6.19
CA LYS A 112 -19.31 2.43 5.80
C LYS A 112 -19.02 1.85 4.44
N ILE A 113 -19.16 0.54 4.30
CA ILE A 113 -19.09 -0.15 3.00
C ILE A 113 -20.48 -0.08 2.37
N ASP A 114 -20.63 0.75 1.34
CA ASP A 114 -21.89 0.91 0.61
C ASP A 114 -22.09 -0.20 -0.43
N ASN A 115 -20.99 -0.67 -1.01
CA ASN A 115 -20.97 -1.80 -1.93
C ASN A 115 -19.63 -2.49 -1.89
N GLU A 116 -19.63 -3.81 -1.68
CA GLU A 116 -18.41 -4.60 -1.70
C GLU A 116 -17.93 -4.84 -3.13
N GLY A 117 -16.62 -4.85 -3.32
CA GLY A 117 -16.02 -5.18 -4.61
C GLY A 117 -16.16 -6.67 -4.95
N LYS A 118 -16.30 -6.98 -6.23
CA LYS A 118 -16.51 -8.36 -6.72
C LYS A 118 -15.24 -9.22 -6.73
N VAL A 119 -14.07 -8.62 -6.48
CA VAL A 119 -12.77 -9.28 -6.60
C VAL A 119 -11.97 -9.06 -5.33
N HIS A 120 -11.66 -10.15 -4.65
CA HIS A 120 -10.76 -10.14 -3.51
C HIS A 120 -9.34 -9.80 -3.96
N LYS A 121 -8.63 -9.05 -3.13
CA LYS A 121 -7.22 -8.74 -3.32
C LYS A 121 -6.33 -9.48 -2.32
N PHE A 122 -6.89 -9.89 -1.19
CA PHE A 122 -6.26 -10.79 -0.25
C PHE A 122 -6.60 -12.22 -0.65
N VAL A 123 -5.69 -12.84 -1.40
CA VAL A 123 -5.87 -14.14 -2.07
C VAL A 123 -5.04 -15.23 -1.40
N LYS A 124 -5.41 -16.50 -1.62
CA LYS A 124 -4.65 -17.62 -1.04
C LYS A 124 -3.19 -17.62 -1.51
N ASP A 125 -2.99 -17.46 -2.81
CA ASP A 125 -1.69 -17.37 -3.46
C ASP A 125 -1.73 -16.28 -4.54
N VAL A 126 -0.72 -15.43 -4.62
CA VAL A 126 -0.65 -14.41 -5.67
C VAL A 126 -0.34 -15.01 -7.03
N ASP A 127 -0.88 -14.45 -8.11
CA ASP A 127 -0.63 -14.92 -9.48
C ASP A 127 0.83 -14.78 -9.92
N GLN A 128 1.56 -13.86 -9.30
CA GLN A 128 2.98 -13.61 -9.50
C GLN A 128 3.54 -12.93 -8.26
N ILE A 129 4.73 -13.31 -7.83
CA ILE A 129 5.43 -12.63 -6.75
C ILE A 129 6.23 -11.46 -7.34
N SER A 130 5.74 -10.23 -7.09
CA SER A 130 6.47 -8.98 -7.39
C SER A 130 7.25 -8.47 -6.18
N PHE A 131 6.81 -8.78 -4.96
CA PHE A 131 7.53 -8.60 -3.71
C PHE A 131 7.39 -9.87 -2.89
N ASN A 132 8.51 -10.38 -2.36
CA ASN A 132 8.51 -11.56 -1.51
C ASN A 132 8.43 -11.14 -0.04
N GLY A 133 7.28 -11.41 0.59
CA GLY A 133 7.04 -11.03 1.97
C GLY A 133 7.96 -11.71 2.97
N GLN A 134 8.28 -12.98 2.77
CA GLN A 134 9.16 -13.72 3.68
C GLN A 134 10.59 -13.13 3.68
N ILE A 135 11.12 -12.76 2.51
CA ILE A 135 12.40 -12.06 2.40
C ILE A 135 12.28 -10.69 3.06
N GLY A 136 11.22 -9.90 2.73
CA GLY A 136 11.01 -8.58 3.30
C GLY A 136 10.94 -8.58 4.82
N ALA A 137 10.32 -9.58 5.43
CA ALA A 137 10.25 -9.72 6.89
C ALA A 137 11.65 -9.90 7.53
N THR A 138 12.62 -10.44 6.81
CA THR A 138 13.99 -10.69 7.31
C THR A 138 14.98 -9.55 7.03
N THR A 139 14.64 -8.60 6.17
CA THR A 139 15.53 -7.49 5.78
C THR A 139 15.53 -6.32 6.77
N GLY A 140 14.70 -6.37 7.82
CA GLY A 140 14.55 -5.28 8.78
C GLY A 140 13.71 -4.11 8.26
N GLN A 141 13.11 -4.22 7.08
CA GLN A 141 12.18 -3.23 6.56
C GLN A 141 10.89 -3.20 7.40
N LYS A 142 10.31 -2.02 7.57
CA LYS A 142 8.95 -1.88 8.12
C LYS A 142 7.95 -1.92 6.97
N ILE A 143 7.07 -2.92 6.97
CA ILE A 143 6.16 -3.18 5.86
C ILE A 143 4.72 -3.13 6.35
N LEU A 144 3.95 -2.23 5.76
CA LEU A 144 2.53 -2.04 6.05
C LEU A 144 1.68 -2.24 4.79
N TYR A 145 0.50 -2.79 4.99
CA TYR A 145 -0.55 -2.92 3.97
C TYR A 145 -1.76 -2.12 4.47
N ILE A 146 -2.00 -0.98 3.85
CA ILE A 146 -3.03 -0.03 4.26
C ILE A 146 -4.14 -0.03 3.24
N THR A 147 -5.35 -0.24 3.73
CA THR A 147 -6.58 -0.14 2.94
C THR A 147 -7.50 0.90 3.57
N GLU A 148 -8.61 1.17 2.92
CA GLU A 148 -9.61 2.06 3.48
C GLU A 148 -10.19 1.58 4.81
N ARG A 149 -10.18 0.25 5.07
CA ARG A 149 -10.86 -0.37 6.21
C ARG A 149 -9.95 -0.97 7.27
N CYS A 150 -8.69 -1.22 6.98
CA CYS A 150 -7.77 -1.83 7.94
C CYS A 150 -6.31 -1.66 7.55
N VAL A 151 -5.43 -1.92 8.53
CA VAL A 151 -3.97 -1.94 8.36
C VAL A 151 -3.44 -3.29 8.79
N PHE A 152 -2.60 -3.89 7.94
CA PHE A 152 -1.78 -5.04 8.30
C PHE A 152 -0.31 -4.63 8.39
N GLU A 153 0.41 -5.29 9.27
CA GLU A 153 1.86 -5.23 9.38
C GLU A 153 2.44 -6.60 8.99
N LEU A 154 3.50 -6.61 8.21
CA LEU A 154 4.24 -7.84 7.96
C LEU A 154 5.19 -8.08 9.12
N ARG A 155 5.05 -9.24 9.77
CA ARG A 155 5.89 -9.73 10.85
C ARG A 155 6.57 -11.03 10.43
N GLU A 156 7.53 -11.50 11.20
CA GLU A 156 8.19 -12.79 10.92
C GLU A 156 7.18 -13.94 10.86
N GLU A 157 6.14 -13.90 11.70
CA GLU A 157 5.10 -14.92 11.75
C GLU A 157 4.08 -14.83 10.59
N GLY A 158 4.07 -13.71 9.86
CA GLY A 158 3.18 -13.49 8.72
C GLY A 158 2.39 -12.17 8.78
N LEU A 159 1.43 -12.06 7.87
CA LEU A 159 0.59 -10.88 7.74
C LEU A 159 -0.33 -10.73 8.96
N THR A 160 -0.15 -9.67 9.72
CA THR A 160 -0.84 -9.42 11.01
C THR A 160 -1.73 -8.21 10.92
N LEU A 161 -3.04 -8.36 11.16
CA LEU A 161 -3.99 -7.26 11.28
C LEU A 161 -3.72 -6.48 12.57
N ILE A 162 -3.46 -5.17 12.45
CA ILE A 162 -3.09 -4.31 13.58
C ILE A 162 -4.08 -3.18 13.86
N GLU A 163 -4.81 -2.72 12.82
CA GLU A 163 -5.81 -1.66 12.96
C GLU A 163 -7.03 -1.93 12.09
N ILE A 164 -8.20 -1.50 12.55
CA ILE A 164 -9.45 -1.48 11.78
C ILE A 164 -10.06 -0.07 11.78
N ALA A 165 -10.74 0.29 10.71
CA ALA A 165 -11.42 1.57 10.64
C ALA A 165 -12.64 1.62 11.58
N PRO A 166 -12.94 2.78 12.18
CA PRO A 166 -14.19 2.96 12.89
C PRO A 166 -15.39 2.63 11.99
N GLY A 167 -16.34 1.84 12.50
CA GLY A 167 -17.54 1.43 11.76
C GLY A 167 -17.43 0.12 10.99
N ILE A 168 -16.24 -0.49 10.94
CA ILE A 168 -15.98 -1.76 10.24
C ILE A 168 -16.14 -2.94 11.20
N ASP A 169 -16.87 -3.96 10.76
CA ASP A 169 -16.99 -5.26 11.44
C ASP A 169 -15.87 -6.20 11.02
N LEU A 170 -15.15 -6.74 12.01
CA LEU A 170 -13.99 -7.60 11.78
C LEU A 170 -14.32 -8.84 10.95
N GLU A 171 -15.38 -9.55 11.32
CA GLU A 171 -15.74 -10.81 10.65
C GLU A 171 -16.33 -10.56 9.26
N LYS A 172 -17.34 -9.70 9.18
CA LYS A 172 -18.11 -9.46 7.97
C LYS A 172 -17.28 -8.71 6.91
N ASP A 173 -16.64 -7.60 7.32
CA ASP A 173 -16.06 -6.64 6.41
C ASP A 173 -14.56 -6.89 6.14
N ILE A 174 -13.91 -7.76 6.94
CA ILE A 174 -12.49 -8.10 6.76
C ILE A 174 -12.33 -9.60 6.53
N LEU A 175 -12.55 -10.44 7.55
CA LEU A 175 -12.18 -11.85 7.48
C LEU A 175 -12.95 -12.62 6.40
N ASN A 176 -14.24 -12.33 6.21
CA ASN A 176 -15.07 -12.95 5.17
C ASN A 176 -14.79 -12.42 3.76
N GLN A 177 -13.97 -11.38 3.61
CA GLN A 177 -13.56 -10.78 2.34
C GLN A 177 -12.12 -11.14 1.96
N MET A 178 -11.53 -12.11 2.66
CA MET A 178 -10.18 -12.63 2.42
C MET A 178 -10.23 -14.12 2.13
N ASP A 179 -9.35 -14.60 1.25
CA ASP A 179 -9.27 -16.03 0.91
C ASP A 179 -8.36 -16.80 1.89
N PHE A 180 -7.88 -16.15 2.95
CA PHE A 180 -7.12 -16.73 4.05
C PHE A 180 -7.39 -16.00 5.36
N LYS A 181 -7.07 -16.63 6.50
CA LYS A 181 -7.13 -15.98 7.82
C LYS A 181 -5.78 -15.34 8.14
N PRO A 182 -5.72 -14.01 8.34
CA PRO A 182 -4.51 -13.34 8.80
C PRO A 182 -4.29 -13.61 10.30
N LEU A 183 -3.09 -13.31 10.76
CA LEU A 183 -2.86 -13.14 12.20
C LEU A 183 -3.55 -11.87 12.68
N ILE A 184 -4.00 -11.86 13.92
CA ILE A 184 -4.63 -10.68 14.54
C ILE A 184 -3.78 -10.28 15.74
N ALA A 185 -3.43 -9.00 15.82
CA ALA A 185 -2.68 -8.47 16.95
C ALA A 185 -3.46 -8.65 18.26
N LYS A 186 -2.75 -8.94 19.36
CA LYS A 186 -3.38 -9.07 20.70
C LYS A 186 -4.17 -7.81 21.08
N GLU A 187 -3.66 -6.64 20.70
CA GLU A 187 -4.32 -5.36 20.83
C GLU A 187 -4.64 -4.84 19.44
N LEU A 188 -5.85 -5.13 18.95
CA LEU A 188 -6.35 -4.59 17.70
C LEU A 188 -6.80 -3.14 17.93
N LYS A 189 -6.18 -2.19 17.24
CA LYS A 189 -6.44 -0.76 17.39
C LYS A 189 -7.51 -0.27 16.41
N LEU A 190 -8.10 0.86 16.72
CA LEU A 190 -8.84 1.63 15.72
C LEU A 190 -7.87 2.56 14.98
N MET A 191 -8.07 2.69 13.67
CA MET A 191 -7.40 3.71 12.87
C MET A 191 -7.74 5.11 13.41
N ASP A 192 -6.84 6.09 13.23
CA ASP A 192 -7.06 7.44 13.74
C ASP A 192 -8.34 8.04 13.13
N ALA A 193 -9.28 8.40 13.99
CA ALA A 193 -10.57 8.99 13.60
C ALA A 193 -10.41 10.29 12.78
N LYS A 194 -9.24 10.94 12.84
CA LYS A 194 -8.98 12.15 12.05
C LYS A 194 -8.98 11.93 10.55
N ILE A 195 -8.74 10.68 10.10
CA ILE A 195 -8.76 10.34 8.66
C ILE A 195 -10.18 10.07 8.15
N PHE A 196 -11.16 9.89 9.04
CA PHE A 196 -12.57 9.65 8.71
C PHE A 196 -13.40 10.91 8.95
N LYS A 197 -13.04 12.00 8.27
CA LYS A 197 -13.81 13.25 8.27
C LYS A 197 -14.60 13.33 6.97
N GLU A 198 -15.80 13.87 7.09
CA GLU A 198 -16.56 14.27 5.92
C GLU A 198 -15.79 15.36 5.16
N ALA A 199 -15.77 15.24 3.82
CA ALA A 199 -15.10 16.20 2.93
C ALA A 199 -15.91 17.49 2.79
#